data_c3e4534aed19652df83e62fa34b1f2ae
#
_entry.id   c3e4534aed19652df83e62fa34b1f2ae
#
_cell.length_a   1.000
_cell.length_b   1.000
_cell.length_c   1.000
_cell.angle_alpha   90.00
_cell.angle_beta   90.00
_cell.angle_gamma   90.00
#
_symmetry.space_group_name_H-M   'P 1'
#
loop_
_entity.id
_entity.type
_entity.pdbx_description
1 polymer ?
#
loop_
_entity_poly.entity_id
_entity_poly.type
_entity_poly.pdbx_seq_one_letter_code
_entity_poly.pdbx_strand_id
1 'polypeptide(L)'
;TISFVNSIETKDGGTHVNFIIGQTVDKLRQLIFKKHKVDIKPSDIKNHISLFINCTVINPAFSSQTKEKLITESKEFGSTHIVSDKIIKQIFNSEIVASILDWIERKKLADERSLLRKLNKNLSTAKILKLIDAKSRGDREKCTLGIFEGDSAKSAVRQFRDPQTFGAFPLKGKFLNVSEMKNTDVIKNAEVINLMGSLGLRLGEEPKNLRYGKILI
;
A
#
# COMPACT_ATOMS: atom_id res chain seq x y z
N THR A 1 18.96 3.33 -19.18
CA THR A 1 19.70 2.28 -19.93
C THR A 1 20.20 2.85 -21.22
N ILE A 2 21.45 2.56 -21.57
CA ILE A 2 22.06 2.87 -22.89
C ILE A 2 22.45 1.55 -23.52
N SER A 3 22.05 1.32 -24.76
CA SER A 3 22.30 0.03 -25.41
C SER A 3 22.64 0.13 -26.89
N PHE A 4 23.54 -0.76 -27.32
CA PHE A 4 24.00 -0.87 -28.70
C PHE A 4 23.92 -2.34 -29.15
N VAL A 5 23.49 -2.53 -30.39
CA VAL A 5 23.49 -3.82 -31.07
C VAL A 5 24.24 -3.66 -32.40
N ASN A 6 25.28 -4.43 -32.62
CA ASN A 6 26.14 -4.35 -33.81
C ASN A 6 26.60 -2.90 -34.08
N SER A 7 27.03 -2.19 -33.03
CA SER A 7 27.46 -0.77 -33.05
C SER A 7 26.35 0.25 -33.39
N ILE A 8 25.09 -0.17 -33.45
CA ILE A 8 23.95 0.72 -33.64
C ILE A 8 23.27 1.01 -32.30
N GLU A 9 23.07 2.28 -31.98
CA GLU A 9 22.37 2.68 -30.76
C GLU A 9 20.89 2.27 -30.82
N THR A 10 20.46 1.56 -29.78
CA THR A 10 19.06 1.14 -29.62
C THR A 10 18.41 1.98 -28.53
N LYS A 11 17.92 3.18 -28.89
CA LYS A 11 17.38 4.17 -27.94
C LYS A 11 16.22 3.64 -27.12
N ASP A 12 15.35 2.82 -27.73
CA ASP A 12 14.20 2.19 -27.09
C ASP A 12 14.55 0.82 -26.50
N GLY A 13 15.84 0.46 -26.45
CA GLY A 13 16.31 -0.82 -25.91
C GLY A 13 15.88 -2.01 -26.76
N GLY A 14 15.26 -2.99 -26.14
CA GLY A 14 14.75 -4.18 -26.80
C GLY A 14 14.96 -5.46 -26.00
N THR A 15 14.88 -6.59 -26.71
CA THR A 15 14.98 -7.94 -26.14
C THR A 15 16.31 -8.22 -25.42
N HIS A 16 17.43 -7.69 -25.92
CA HIS A 16 18.76 -7.82 -25.31
C HIS A 16 18.85 -7.14 -23.95
N VAL A 17 18.23 -5.95 -23.82
CA VAL A 17 18.17 -5.23 -22.55
C VAL A 17 17.30 -6.03 -21.56
N ASN A 18 16.13 -6.46 -22.00
CA ASN A 18 15.21 -7.24 -21.17
C ASN A 18 15.83 -8.57 -20.72
N PHE A 19 16.63 -9.19 -21.55
CA PHE A 19 17.32 -10.45 -21.26
C PHE A 19 18.33 -10.30 -20.10
N ILE A 20 19.15 -9.25 -20.13
CA ILE A 20 20.16 -9.01 -19.10
C ILE A 20 19.53 -8.47 -17.80
N ILE A 21 18.61 -7.50 -17.93
CA ILE A 21 17.98 -6.91 -16.73
C ILE A 21 17.07 -7.91 -16.03
N GLY A 22 16.41 -8.81 -16.78
CA GLY A 22 15.62 -9.89 -16.21
C GLY A 22 16.42 -10.79 -15.31
N GLN A 23 17.54 -11.34 -15.81
CA GLN A 23 18.45 -12.19 -15.03
C GLN A 23 18.97 -11.47 -13.77
N THR A 24 19.36 -10.19 -13.91
CA THR A 24 19.88 -9.39 -12.80
C THR A 24 18.82 -9.18 -11.72
N VAL A 25 17.62 -8.79 -12.12
CA VAL A 25 16.50 -8.53 -11.22
C VAL A 25 16.05 -9.78 -10.47
N ASP A 26 15.93 -10.92 -11.19
CA ASP A 26 15.49 -12.18 -10.59
C ASP A 26 16.49 -12.69 -9.54
N LYS A 27 17.77 -12.65 -9.86
CA LYS A 27 18.83 -13.05 -8.91
C LYS A 27 18.92 -12.10 -7.71
N LEU A 28 18.84 -10.79 -7.93
CA LEU A 28 18.84 -9.81 -6.83
C LEU A 28 17.61 -9.96 -5.93
N ARG A 29 16.42 -10.15 -6.52
CA ARG A 29 15.17 -10.38 -5.77
C ARG A 29 15.30 -11.58 -4.84
N GLN A 30 15.83 -12.69 -5.34
CA GLN A 30 16.06 -13.90 -4.54
C GLN A 30 17.02 -13.65 -3.37
N LEU A 31 18.15 -12.95 -3.59
CA LEU A 31 19.11 -12.63 -2.54
C LEU A 31 18.52 -11.68 -1.49
N ILE A 32 17.77 -10.64 -1.93
CA ILE A 32 17.11 -9.69 -1.03
C ILE A 32 16.07 -10.42 -0.18
N PHE A 33 15.24 -11.26 -0.79
CA PHE A 33 14.25 -12.05 -0.06
C PHE A 33 14.91 -13.00 0.95
N LYS A 34 16.00 -13.68 0.57
CA LYS A 34 16.71 -14.58 1.47
C LYS A 34 17.28 -13.87 2.69
N LYS A 35 17.88 -12.68 2.52
CA LYS A 35 18.54 -11.94 3.60
C LYS A 35 17.59 -11.05 4.42
N HIS A 36 16.72 -10.32 3.75
CA HIS A 36 15.88 -9.27 4.36
C HIS A 36 14.44 -9.69 4.57
N LYS A 37 14.00 -10.85 4.00
CA LYS A 37 12.61 -11.35 4.06
C LYS A 37 11.59 -10.37 3.48
N VAL A 38 12.03 -9.50 2.57
CA VAL A 38 11.19 -8.52 1.87
C VAL A 38 10.97 -9.01 0.45
N ASP A 39 9.69 -9.16 0.05
CA ASP A 39 9.34 -9.42 -1.34
C ASP A 39 9.24 -8.11 -2.11
N ILE A 40 10.01 -7.99 -3.18
CA ILE A 40 10.16 -6.77 -3.97
C ILE A 40 9.62 -7.01 -5.38
N LYS A 41 8.86 -6.05 -5.89
CA LYS A 41 8.40 -6.12 -7.27
C LYS A 41 9.59 -5.91 -8.23
N PRO A 42 9.66 -6.68 -9.33
CA PRO A 42 10.71 -6.51 -10.35
C PRO A 42 10.87 -5.08 -10.85
N SER A 43 9.76 -4.35 -11.01
CA SER A 43 9.77 -2.94 -11.41
C SER A 43 10.52 -2.04 -10.43
N ASP A 44 10.38 -2.31 -9.13
CA ASP A 44 11.00 -1.49 -8.09
C ASP A 44 12.53 -1.65 -8.10
N ILE A 45 13.04 -2.85 -8.44
CA ILE A 45 14.48 -3.08 -8.65
C ILE A 45 14.95 -2.43 -9.96
N LYS A 46 14.20 -2.61 -11.06
CA LYS A 46 14.55 -2.04 -12.37
C LYS A 46 14.74 -0.52 -12.33
N ASN A 47 13.93 0.18 -11.56
CA ASN A 47 13.99 1.65 -11.46
C ASN A 47 15.27 2.17 -10.78
N HIS A 48 16.00 1.32 -10.09
CA HIS A 48 17.25 1.67 -9.38
C HIS A 48 18.51 1.19 -10.10
N ILE A 49 18.36 0.55 -11.28
CA ILE A 49 19.49 0.00 -12.04
C ILE A 49 19.61 0.74 -13.37
N SER A 50 20.80 1.27 -13.63
CA SER A 50 21.20 1.76 -14.95
C SER A 50 22.12 0.74 -15.60
N LEU A 51 21.81 0.38 -16.85
CA LEU A 51 22.61 -0.56 -17.64
C LEU A 51 23.22 0.12 -18.85
N PHE A 52 24.46 -0.24 -19.12
CA PHE A 52 25.13 0.02 -20.39
C PHE A 52 25.41 -1.32 -21.06
N ILE A 53 24.84 -1.53 -22.26
CA ILE A 53 24.94 -2.80 -22.98
C ILE A 53 25.47 -2.53 -24.38
N ASN A 54 26.54 -3.24 -24.74
CA ASN A 54 27.02 -3.32 -26.10
C ASN A 54 27.14 -4.79 -26.47
N CYS A 55 26.40 -5.23 -27.47
CA CYS A 55 26.38 -6.65 -27.86
C CYS A 55 26.32 -6.82 -29.38
N THR A 56 26.73 -8.02 -29.81
CA THR A 56 26.61 -8.47 -31.20
C THR A 56 25.52 -9.54 -31.26
N VAL A 57 24.58 -9.37 -32.20
CA VAL A 57 23.47 -10.30 -32.46
C VAL A 57 23.54 -10.73 -33.91
N ILE A 58 23.36 -12.01 -34.18
CA ILE A 58 23.35 -12.56 -35.52
C ILE A 58 21.99 -12.25 -36.16
N ASN A 59 21.99 -11.69 -37.35
CA ASN A 59 20.77 -11.33 -38.11
C ASN A 59 19.74 -10.57 -37.28
N PRO A 60 20.08 -9.39 -36.69
CA PRO A 60 19.19 -8.69 -35.81
C PRO A 60 17.97 -8.12 -36.56
N ALA A 61 16.79 -8.37 -36.01
CA ALA A 61 15.55 -7.75 -36.45
C ALA A 61 15.19 -6.58 -35.51
N PHE A 62 14.78 -5.46 -36.10
CA PHE A 62 14.39 -4.24 -35.39
C PHE A 62 12.93 -3.90 -35.65
N SER A 63 12.32 -3.13 -34.75
CA SER A 63 10.92 -2.71 -34.85
C SER A 63 10.65 -1.73 -36.01
N SER A 64 11.69 -1.03 -36.48
CA SER A 64 11.60 -0.01 -37.51
C SER A 64 12.91 0.11 -38.32
N GLN A 65 12.88 0.83 -39.42
CA GLN A 65 14.07 1.15 -40.23
C GLN A 65 15.09 1.99 -39.47
N THR A 66 14.67 2.77 -38.48
CA THR A 66 15.55 3.57 -37.62
C THR A 66 16.34 2.73 -36.60
N LYS A 67 16.01 1.45 -36.47
CA LYS A 67 16.70 0.45 -35.63
C LYS A 67 16.77 0.80 -34.11
N GLU A 68 15.81 1.54 -33.62
CA GLU A 68 15.80 2.04 -32.24
C GLU A 68 15.50 0.96 -31.21
N LYS A 69 14.84 -0.15 -31.61
CA LYS A 69 14.46 -1.24 -30.72
C LYS A 69 14.73 -2.61 -31.34
N LEU A 70 15.51 -3.44 -30.65
CA LEU A 70 15.72 -4.83 -31.05
C LEU A 70 14.51 -5.69 -30.70
N ILE A 71 14.03 -6.50 -31.67
CA ILE A 71 12.89 -7.43 -31.48
C ILE A 71 13.27 -8.91 -31.64
N THR A 72 14.50 -9.23 -32.10
CA THR A 72 14.98 -10.61 -32.17
C THR A 72 14.84 -11.31 -30.82
N GLU A 73 14.31 -12.52 -30.78
CA GLU A 73 14.18 -13.28 -29.53
C GLU A 73 15.56 -13.69 -28.97
N SER A 74 15.67 -13.75 -27.63
CA SER A 74 16.95 -14.03 -26.97
C SER A 74 17.57 -15.38 -27.34
N LYS A 75 16.75 -16.37 -27.70
CA LYS A 75 17.21 -17.69 -28.19
C LYS A 75 17.85 -17.63 -29.59
N GLU A 76 17.60 -16.57 -30.35
CA GLU A 76 18.07 -16.37 -31.71
C GLU A 76 19.25 -15.38 -31.81
N PHE A 77 19.81 -14.94 -30.69
CA PHE A 77 20.95 -14.00 -30.69
C PHE A 77 22.24 -14.57 -31.27
N GLY A 78 22.32 -15.90 -31.43
CA GLY A 78 23.53 -16.59 -31.85
C GLY A 78 24.60 -16.72 -30.77
N SER A 79 24.35 -16.15 -29.62
CA SER A 79 25.18 -16.28 -28.40
C SER A 79 24.29 -16.17 -27.17
N THR A 80 24.81 -16.63 -26.04
CA THR A 80 24.10 -16.47 -24.76
C THR A 80 25.04 -15.88 -23.72
N HIS A 81 24.50 -15.07 -22.81
CA HIS A 81 25.24 -14.51 -21.70
C HIS A 81 24.50 -14.75 -20.40
N ILE A 82 25.21 -15.28 -19.40
CA ILE A 82 24.69 -15.48 -18.06
C ILE A 82 25.37 -14.47 -17.13
N VAL A 83 24.56 -13.61 -16.52
CA VAL A 83 25.07 -12.67 -15.51
C VAL A 83 25.65 -13.44 -14.34
N SER A 84 26.95 -13.28 -14.10
CA SER A 84 27.65 -14.07 -13.09
C SER A 84 27.21 -13.75 -11.68
N ASP A 85 27.20 -14.75 -10.81
CA ASP A 85 26.83 -14.57 -9.41
C ASP A 85 27.78 -13.65 -8.65
N LYS A 86 29.04 -13.52 -9.13
CA LYS A 86 29.99 -12.55 -8.60
C LYS A 86 29.52 -11.12 -8.79
N ILE A 87 29.06 -10.77 -9.98
CA ILE A 87 28.50 -9.44 -10.31
C ILE A 87 27.25 -9.19 -9.46
N ILE A 88 26.35 -10.17 -9.39
CA ILE A 88 25.14 -10.06 -8.60
C ILE A 88 25.44 -9.83 -7.11
N LYS A 89 26.43 -10.53 -6.55
CA LYS A 89 26.88 -10.29 -5.17
C LYS A 89 27.50 -8.90 -4.97
N GLN A 90 28.23 -8.39 -5.95
CA GLN A 90 28.78 -7.03 -5.90
C GLN A 90 27.66 -5.99 -5.89
N ILE A 91 26.67 -6.12 -6.77
CA ILE A 91 25.49 -5.25 -6.79
C ILE A 91 24.72 -5.36 -5.47
N PHE A 92 24.56 -6.59 -4.96
CA PHE A 92 23.86 -6.84 -3.71
C PHE A 92 24.50 -6.16 -2.50
N ASN A 93 25.84 -6.10 -2.47
CA ASN A 93 26.61 -5.47 -1.39
C ASN A 93 26.85 -3.97 -1.61
N SER A 94 26.39 -3.41 -2.72
CA SER A 94 26.49 -1.98 -3.01
C SER A 94 25.35 -1.18 -2.36
N GLU A 95 25.46 0.13 -2.41
CA GLU A 95 24.43 1.06 -1.91
C GLU A 95 23.09 0.96 -2.67
N ILE A 96 23.08 0.32 -3.84
CA ILE A 96 21.86 0.14 -4.64
C ILE A 96 20.78 -0.60 -3.85
N VAL A 97 21.15 -1.70 -3.18
CA VAL A 97 20.18 -2.50 -2.41
C VAL A 97 19.68 -1.73 -1.19
N ALA A 98 20.56 -1.01 -0.50
CA ALA A 98 20.17 -0.14 0.61
C ALA A 98 19.16 0.93 0.16
N SER A 99 19.42 1.58 -0.99
CA SER A 99 18.54 2.57 -1.59
C SER A 99 17.18 1.98 -1.99
N ILE A 100 17.16 0.76 -2.54
CA ILE A 100 15.91 0.05 -2.87
C ILE A 100 15.09 -0.23 -1.62
N LEU A 101 15.70 -0.71 -0.55
CA LEU A 101 15.02 -1.04 0.71
C LEU A 101 14.45 0.21 1.37
N ASP A 102 15.22 1.29 1.47
CA ASP A 102 14.78 2.59 2.00
C ASP A 102 13.60 3.16 1.17
N TRP A 103 13.70 3.10 -0.16
CA TRP A 103 12.60 3.54 -1.03
C TRP A 103 11.32 2.74 -0.82
N ILE A 104 11.43 1.40 -0.64
CA ILE A 104 10.27 0.54 -0.38
C ILE A 104 9.63 0.88 0.97
N GLU A 105 10.44 1.12 2.00
CA GLU A 105 9.95 1.51 3.32
C GLU A 105 9.20 2.84 3.26
N ARG A 106 9.79 3.85 2.61
CA ARG A 106 9.13 5.15 2.39
C ARG A 106 7.84 5.01 1.60
N LYS A 107 7.82 4.17 0.57
CA LYS A 107 6.61 3.90 -0.22
C LYS A 107 5.51 3.26 0.63
N LYS A 108 5.82 2.25 1.45
CA LYS A 108 4.87 1.63 2.38
C LYS A 108 4.28 2.66 3.34
N LEU A 109 5.12 3.49 3.95
CA LEU A 109 4.66 4.56 4.85
C LEU A 109 3.77 5.60 4.14
N ALA A 110 4.09 5.95 2.90
CA ALA A 110 3.28 6.86 2.10
C ALA A 110 1.92 6.25 1.73
N ASP A 111 1.89 4.98 1.36
CA ASP A 111 0.67 4.24 1.06
C ASP A 111 -0.23 4.11 2.29
N GLU A 112 0.34 3.79 3.46
CA GLU A 112 -0.39 3.76 4.74
C GLU A 112 -0.98 5.13 5.10
N ARG A 113 -0.19 6.20 4.99
CA ARG A 113 -0.69 7.57 5.22
C ARG A 113 -1.81 7.95 4.26
N SER A 114 -1.69 7.58 2.98
CA SER A 114 -2.72 7.83 1.97
C SER A 114 -4.01 7.09 2.30
N LEU A 115 -3.89 5.82 2.72
CA LEU A 115 -5.02 5.01 3.16
C LEU A 115 -5.71 5.62 4.38
N LEU A 116 -4.95 5.99 5.41
CA LEU A 116 -5.47 6.65 6.62
C LEU A 116 -6.21 7.95 6.29
N ARG A 117 -5.66 8.79 5.40
CA ARG A 117 -6.33 10.02 4.95
C ARG A 117 -7.66 9.76 4.25
N LYS A 118 -7.72 8.76 3.36
CA LYS A 118 -8.96 8.38 2.67
C LYS A 118 -10.03 7.91 3.66
N LEU A 119 -9.62 7.12 4.65
CA LEU A 119 -10.52 6.60 5.68
C LEU A 119 -11.03 7.70 6.59
N ASN A 120 -10.16 8.58 7.08
CA ASN A 120 -10.56 9.71 7.90
C ASN A 120 -11.52 10.65 7.15
N LYS A 121 -11.33 10.84 5.84
CA LYS A 121 -12.27 11.57 5.00
C LYS A 121 -13.64 10.89 4.95
N ASN A 122 -13.68 9.58 4.76
CA ASN A 122 -14.93 8.81 4.75
C ASN A 122 -15.62 8.83 6.11
N LEU A 123 -14.87 8.72 7.23
CA LEU A 123 -15.40 8.82 8.58
C LEU A 123 -16.07 10.18 8.85
N SER A 124 -15.49 11.26 8.34
CA SER A 124 -16.03 12.63 8.54
C SER A 124 -17.29 12.92 7.72
N THR A 125 -17.49 12.24 6.59
CA THR A 125 -18.59 12.48 5.65
C THR A 125 -19.70 11.44 5.75
N ALA A 126 -19.44 10.28 6.33
CA ALA A 126 -20.42 9.19 6.42
C ALA A 126 -21.58 9.55 7.36
N LYS A 127 -22.79 9.53 6.85
CA LYS A 127 -24.00 9.51 7.68
C LYS A 127 -24.10 8.13 8.31
N ILE A 128 -23.81 8.03 9.61
CA ILE A 128 -23.86 6.75 10.32
C ILE A 128 -25.31 6.40 10.58
N LEU A 129 -25.89 5.62 9.69
CA LEU A 129 -27.33 5.26 9.70
C LEU A 129 -27.78 4.58 11.00
N LYS A 130 -26.87 3.90 11.69
CA LYS A 130 -27.18 3.20 12.95
C LYS A 130 -27.18 4.11 14.16
N LEU A 131 -26.48 5.24 14.11
CA LEU A 131 -26.37 6.16 15.24
C LEU A 131 -27.67 6.94 15.44
N ILE A 132 -28.23 6.90 16.64
CA ILE A 132 -29.18 7.91 17.10
C ILE A 132 -28.34 8.98 17.82
N ASP A 133 -28.10 10.10 17.16
CA ASP A 133 -27.20 11.14 17.69
C ASP A 133 -27.87 11.96 18.81
N ALA A 134 -27.07 12.50 19.72
CA ALA A 134 -27.49 13.55 20.61
C ALA A 134 -27.71 14.86 19.85
N LYS A 135 -28.76 15.63 20.19
CA LYS A 135 -29.10 16.85 19.48
C LYS A 135 -28.24 18.06 19.88
N SER A 136 -27.66 18.05 21.09
CA SER A 136 -26.78 19.11 21.54
C SER A 136 -25.54 19.25 20.64
N ARG A 137 -25.25 20.46 20.18
CA ARG A 137 -24.10 20.76 19.32
C ARG A 137 -23.00 21.58 20.04
N GLY A 138 -23.34 22.22 21.18
CA GLY A 138 -22.40 23.07 21.91
C GLY A 138 -21.57 22.34 22.97
N ASP A 139 -22.22 21.51 23.78
CA ASP A 139 -21.63 20.84 24.96
C ASP A 139 -21.41 19.35 24.73
N ARG A 140 -20.64 18.98 23.71
CA ARG A 140 -20.41 17.57 23.35
C ARG A 140 -19.73 16.76 24.46
N GLU A 141 -18.91 17.39 25.28
CA GLU A 141 -18.26 16.76 26.42
C GLU A 141 -19.23 16.27 27.51
N LYS A 142 -20.44 16.88 27.57
CA LYS A 142 -21.50 16.46 28.48
C LYS A 142 -22.35 15.33 27.91
N CYS A 143 -22.23 15.05 26.62
CA CYS A 143 -23.03 14.02 25.95
C CYS A 143 -22.49 12.62 26.26
N THR A 144 -23.42 11.66 26.40
CA THR A 144 -23.14 10.25 26.61
C THR A 144 -23.53 9.43 25.39
N LEU A 145 -22.66 8.55 24.90
CA LEU A 145 -23.00 7.54 23.90
C LEU A 145 -23.24 6.21 24.60
N GLY A 146 -24.50 5.73 24.54
CA GLY A 146 -24.83 4.36 24.95
C GLY A 146 -24.55 3.39 23.81
N ILE A 147 -23.81 2.32 24.09
CA ILE A 147 -23.52 1.23 23.17
C ILE A 147 -24.34 0.03 23.61
N PHE A 148 -25.18 -0.52 22.74
CA PHE A 148 -26.13 -1.57 23.07
C PHE A 148 -26.01 -2.75 22.15
N GLU A 149 -26.20 -3.95 22.68
CA GLU A 149 -26.26 -5.16 21.85
C GLU A 149 -27.61 -5.23 21.11
N GLY A 150 -27.55 -5.17 19.79
CA GLY A 150 -28.70 -5.33 18.90
C GLY A 150 -29.62 -4.11 18.76
N ASP A 151 -30.45 -4.17 17.71
CA ASP A 151 -31.38 -3.09 17.35
C ASP A 151 -32.59 -2.98 18.30
N SER A 152 -32.95 -4.06 19.02
CA SER A 152 -34.07 -4.08 19.97
C SER A 152 -33.83 -3.17 21.17
N ALA A 153 -32.62 -3.23 21.75
CA ALA A 153 -32.22 -2.34 22.85
C ALA A 153 -32.21 -0.86 22.42
N LYS A 154 -31.80 -0.59 21.18
CA LYS A 154 -31.85 0.76 20.58
C LYS A 154 -33.27 1.34 20.58
N SER A 155 -34.28 0.54 20.27
CA SER A 155 -35.66 0.98 20.22
C SER A 155 -36.20 1.34 21.62
N ALA A 156 -35.87 0.54 22.62
CA ALA A 156 -36.22 0.84 24.02
C ALA A 156 -35.57 2.12 24.50
N VAL A 157 -34.24 2.25 24.29
CA VAL A 157 -33.48 3.46 24.69
C VAL A 157 -34.02 4.73 24.03
N ARG A 158 -34.51 4.65 22.79
CA ARG A 158 -35.08 5.79 22.07
C ARG A 158 -36.28 6.42 22.79
N GLN A 159 -37.04 5.64 23.56
CA GLN A 159 -38.21 6.12 24.29
C GLN A 159 -37.85 6.83 25.60
N PHE A 160 -36.80 6.40 26.29
CA PHE A 160 -36.47 6.86 27.64
C PHE A 160 -35.23 7.78 27.72
N ARG A 161 -34.48 7.93 26.63
CA ARG A 161 -33.26 8.77 26.62
C ARG A 161 -33.58 10.26 26.65
N ASP A 162 -32.70 11.07 27.20
CA ASP A 162 -32.68 12.50 26.91
C ASP A 162 -32.15 12.74 25.49
N PRO A 163 -32.98 13.23 24.55
CA PRO A 163 -32.56 13.48 23.18
C PRO A 163 -31.44 14.51 23.03
N GLN A 164 -31.26 15.40 24.00
CA GLN A 164 -30.25 16.46 23.94
C GLN A 164 -28.84 15.93 24.19
N THR A 165 -28.68 15.11 25.21
CA THR A 165 -27.38 14.73 25.74
C THR A 165 -27.02 13.26 25.54
N PHE A 166 -27.98 12.42 25.17
CA PHE A 166 -27.77 10.97 25.08
C PHE A 166 -27.90 10.45 23.63
N GLY A 167 -26.81 9.88 23.09
CA GLY A 167 -26.81 9.14 21.83
C GLY A 167 -26.89 7.65 22.05
N ALA A 168 -27.31 6.88 21.04
CA ALA A 168 -27.39 5.43 21.09
C ALA A 168 -26.80 4.80 19.82
N PHE A 169 -25.96 3.80 20.01
CA PHE A 169 -25.30 3.04 18.94
C PHE A 169 -25.52 1.54 19.16
N PRO A 170 -26.23 0.84 18.24
CA PRO A 170 -26.40 -0.60 18.34
C PRO A 170 -25.20 -1.31 17.74
N LEU A 171 -24.62 -2.24 18.48
CA LEU A 171 -23.62 -3.18 18.00
C LEU A 171 -24.27 -4.39 17.33
N LYS A 172 -23.75 -4.84 16.20
CA LYS A 172 -24.11 -6.11 15.60
C LYS A 172 -23.02 -7.15 15.88
N GLY A 173 -23.39 -8.16 16.67
CA GLY A 173 -22.50 -9.28 17.01
C GLY A 173 -21.41 -8.94 18.01
N LYS A 174 -20.47 -9.88 18.19
CA LYS A 174 -19.32 -9.68 19.08
C LYS A 174 -18.35 -8.66 18.51
N PHE A 175 -17.89 -7.75 19.35
CA PHE A 175 -16.88 -6.77 18.98
C PHE A 175 -15.55 -7.47 18.68
N LEU A 176 -14.89 -7.04 17.62
CA LEU A 176 -13.62 -7.60 17.23
C LEU A 176 -12.53 -7.19 18.23
N ASN A 177 -11.74 -8.15 18.72
CA ASN A 177 -10.55 -7.80 19.51
C ASN A 177 -9.50 -7.20 18.56
N VAL A 178 -9.31 -5.89 18.67
CA VAL A 178 -8.40 -5.14 17.78
C VAL A 178 -6.98 -4.99 18.36
N SER A 179 -6.72 -5.47 19.59
CA SER A 179 -5.43 -5.27 20.26
C SER A 179 -4.25 -5.92 19.54
N GLU A 180 -4.48 -7.03 18.82
CA GLU A 180 -3.46 -7.78 18.07
C GLU A 180 -3.54 -7.56 16.55
N MET A 181 -4.47 -6.72 16.10
CA MET A 181 -4.70 -6.52 14.66
C MET A 181 -3.86 -5.39 14.09
N LYS A 182 -3.44 -5.56 12.85
CA LYS A 182 -2.84 -4.45 12.08
C LYS A 182 -3.91 -3.40 11.80
N ASN A 183 -3.54 -2.13 11.84
CA ASN A 183 -4.43 -1.00 11.51
C ASN A 183 -5.17 -1.21 10.19
N THR A 184 -4.54 -1.84 9.19
CA THR A 184 -5.13 -2.18 7.89
C THR A 184 -6.29 -3.18 7.97
N ASP A 185 -6.35 -4.01 8.98
CA ASP A 185 -7.40 -5.02 9.16
C ASP A 185 -8.53 -4.49 10.04
N VAL A 186 -8.21 -3.68 11.04
CA VAL A 186 -9.19 -2.93 11.84
C VAL A 186 -10.10 -2.09 10.94
N ILE A 187 -9.52 -1.46 9.94
CA ILE A 187 -10.20 -0.60 8.96
C ILE A 187 -11.21 -1.35 8.08
N LYS A 188 -11.05 -2.64 7.89
CA LYS A 188 -11.99 -3.46 7.10
C LYS A 188 -13.28 -3.78 7.87
N ASN A 189 -13.28 -3.59 9.19
CA ASN A 189 -14.45 -3.86 10.01
C ASN A 189 -15.40 -2.65 10.03
N ALA A 190 -16.55 -2.79 9.39
CA ALA A 190 -17.55 -1.73 9.29
C ALA A 190 -18.10 -1.29 10.66
N GLU A 191 -18.21 -2.19 11.65
CA GLU A 191 -18.70 -1.85 12.99
C GLU A 191 -17.71 -0.96 13.74
N VAL A 192 -16.41 -1.28 13.66
CA VAL A 192 -15.35 -0.46 14.26
C VAL A 192 -15.33 0.92 13.62
N ILE A 193 -15.39 0.98 12.29
CA ILE A 193 -15.42 2.24 11.53
C ILE A 193 -16.64 3.09 11.91
N ASN A 194 -17.83 2.49 11.99
CA ASN A 194 -19.05 3.20 12.37
C ASN A 194 -18.98 3.71 13.81
N LEU A 195 -18.42 2.93 14.74
CA LEU A 195 -18.25 3.36 16.13
C LEU A 195 -17.25 4.52 16.23
N MET A 196 -16.09 4.41 15.58
CA MET A 196 -15.09 5.49 15.52
C MET A 196 -15.70 6.79 14.97
N GLY A 197 -16.41 6.70 13.86
CA GLY A 197 -17.12 7.84 13.28
C GLY A 197 -18.21 8.41 14.19
N SER A 198 -18.92 7.55 14.95
CA SER A 198 -19.92 7.97 15.94
C SER A 198 -19.29 8.76 17.08
N LEU A 199 -18.08 8.39 17.51
CA LEU A 199 -17.33 9.08 18.56
C LEU A 199 -16.57 10.32 18.04
N GLY A 200 -16.45 10.50 16.74
CA GLY A 200 -15.61 11.55 16.13
C GLY A 200 -14.11 11.22 16.16
N LEU A 201 -13.76 9.95 16.35
CA LEU A 201 -12.37 9.49 16.34
C LEU A 201 -11.81 9.41 14.93
N ARG A 202 -10.52 9.68 14.80
CA ARG A 202 -9.76 9.54 13.57
C ARG A 202 -8.58 8.61 13.77
N LEU A 203 -8.29 7.80 12.76
CA LEU A 203 -7.18 6.86 12.81
C LEU A 203 -5.84 7.60 12.73
N GLY A 204 -4.93 7.28 13.66
CA GLY A 204 -3.59 7.87 13.69
C GLY A 204 -3.54 9.34 14.11
N GLU A 205 -4.63 9.90 14.62
CA GLU A 205 -4.71 11.25 15.16
C GLU A 205 -5.05 11.20 16.67
N GLU A 206 -4.57 12.20 17.40
CA GLU A 206 -5.02 12.36 18.79
C GLU A 206 -6.52 12.67 18.86
N PRO A 207 -7.25 12.17 19.86
CA PRO A 207 -8.66 12.45 20.02
C PRO A 207 -8.92 13.94 20.29
N LYS A 208 -9.31 14.66 19.25
CA LYS A 208 -9.71 16.08 19.32
C LYS A 208 -11.15 16.22 18.85
N ASN A 209 -11.92 17.09 19.52
CA ASN A 209 -13.31 17.38 19.15
C ASN A 209 -14.21 16.13 19.12
N LEU A 210 -14.15 15.32 20.17
CA LEU A 210 -15.00 14.15 20.34
C LEU A 210 -16.48 14.53 20.33
N ARG A 211 -17.32 13.68 19.75
CA ARG A 211 -18.78 13.87 19.69
C ARG A 211 -19.47 13.51 21.01
N TYR A 212 -18.79 12.77 21.88
CA TYR A 212 -19.31 12.34 23.17
C TYR A 212 -18.17 12.33 24.20
N GLY A 213 -18.41 12.88 25.36
CA GLY A 213 -17.43 12.88 26.47
C GLY A 213 -17.55 11.65 27.35
N LYS A 214 -18.66 10.89 27.26
CA LYS A 214 -18.89 9.69 28.07
C LYS A 214 -19.39 8.54 27.19
N ILE A 215 -19.02 7.32 27.57
CA ILE A 215 -19.50 6.08 26.94
C ILE A 215 -20.14 5.23 28.02
N LEU A 216 -21.31 4.69 27.73
CA LEU A 216 -22.03 3.69 28.51
C LEU A 216 -22.12 2.40 27.67
N ILE A 217 -21.72 1.25 28.26
CA ILE A 217 -21.76 -0.07 27.61
C ILE A 217 -22.67 -0.97 28.45
#